data_6743d671a038956770ce013eba6377ef
#
_entry.id   6743d671a038956770ce013eba6377ef
#
_cell.length_a   1.000
_cell.length_b   1.000
_cell.length_c   1.000
_cell.angle_alpha   90.00
_cell.angle_beta   90.00
_cell.angle_gamma   90.00
#
_symmetry.space_group_name_H-M   'P 1'
#
loop_
_entity.id
_entity.type
_entity.pdbx_description
1 polymer ?
#
loop_
_entity_poly.entity_id
_entity_poly.type
_entity_poly.pdbx_seq_one_letter_code
_entity_poly.pdbx_strand_id
1 'polypeptide(L)'
;MKKALSLLVFILVINVLNAQSRNPKYEAYIEKYSEFAIQCQNEHHIPASITLAQGILESGAGESSLAQECNNHFGIKCGSDWYGRSTRKDDDRPNECFRCYKSAKESYEDHANFLKRQR
;
A
#
# COMPACT_ATOMS: atom_id res chain seq x y z
N MET A 1 -2.67 49.47 -5.69
CA MET A 1 -2.29 48.45 -6.67
C MET A 1 -1.45 47.31 -6.09
N LYS A 2 -0.38 47.56 -5.36
CA LYS A 2 0.47 46.49 -4.78
C LYS A 2 -0.28 45.58 -3.79
N LYS A 3 -1.17 46.11 -2.94
CA LYS A 3 -1.97 45.30 -1.98
C LYS A 3 -2.99 44.40 -2.67
N ALA A 4 -3.63 44.88 -3.76
CA ALA A 4 -4.59 44.09 -4.52
C ALA A 4 -3.90 42.93 -5.27
N LEU A 5 -2.70 43.18 -5.85
CA LEU A 5 -1.92 42.17 -6.53
C LEU A 5 -1.45 41.08 -5.56
N SER A 6 -1.00 41.47 -4.35
CA SER A 6 -0.57 40.54 -3.30
C SER A 6 -1.73 39.64 -2.83
N LEU A 7 -2.92 40.20 -2.67
CA LEU A 7 -4.13 39.45 -2.28
C LEU A 7 -4.52 38.45 -3.37
N LEU A 8 -4.43 38.84 -4.65
CA LEU A 8 -4.76 38.00 -5.79
C LEU A 8 -3.80 36.81 -5.90
N VAL A 9 -2.50 37.03 -5.71
CA VAL A 9 -1.48 35.99 -5.67
C VAL A 9 -1.72 35.03 -4.51
N PHE A 10 -2.09 35.55 -3.33
CA PHE A 10 -2.37 34.72 -2.14
C PHE A 10 -3.60 33.82 -2.37
N ILE A 11 -4.67 34.35 -2.97
CA ILE A 11 -5.87 33.58 -3.32
C ILE A 11 -5.54 32.50 -4.36
N LEU A 12 -4.68 32.82 -5.33
CA LEU A 12 -4.25 31.84 -6.35
C LEU A 12 -3.46 30.69 -5.73
N VAL A 13 -2.55 30.99 -4.82
CA VAL A 13 -1.75 29.98 -4.10
C VAL A 13 -2.63 29.08 -3.24
N ILE A 14 -3.64 29.63 -2.55
CA ILE A 14 -4.58 28.84 -1.75
C ILE A 14 -5.38 27.89 -2.65
N ASN A 15 -5.82 28.34 -3.82
CA ASN A 15 -6.55 27.50 -4.76
C ASN A 15 -5.69 26.37 -5.33
N VAL A 16 -4.41 26.61 -5.60
CA VAL A 16 -3.47 25.58 -6.05
C VAL A 16 -3.22 24.53 -4.95
N LEU A 17 -3.12 24.94 -3.69
CA LEU A 17 -2.97 24.04 -2.55
C LEU A 17 -4.22 23.17 -2.30
N ASN A 18 -5.41 23.68 -2.63
CA ASN A 18 -6.66 22.92 -2.53
C ASN A 18 -6.95 22.05 -3.77
N ALA A 19 -6.23 22.26 -4.87
CA ALA A 19 -6.41 21.52 -6.12
C ALA A 19 -5.68 20.17 -6.16
N GLN A 20 -5.05 19.74 -5.07
CA GLN A 20 -4.53 18.38 -4.95
C GLN A 20 -5.73 17.43 -4.86
N SER A 21 -6.17 16.93 -6.00
CA SER A 21 -7.25 15.95 -6.06
C SER A 21 -6.83 14.68 -5.33
N ARG A 22 -7.50 14.40 -4.22
CA ARG A 22 -7.35 13.13 -3.52
C ARG A 22 -7.85 12.01 -4.43
N ASN A 23 -7.12 10.91 -4.49
CA ASN A 23 -7.55 9.75 -5.24
C ASN A 23 -8.54 8.94 -4.41
N PRO A 24 -9.83 8.85 -4.81
CA PRO A 24 -10.85 8.15 -4.01
C PRO A 24 -10.53 6.68 -3.77
N LYS A 25 -9.86 6.01 -4.70
CA LYS A 25 -9.45 4.61 -4.55
C LYS A 25 -8.40 4.44 -3.46
N TYR A 26 -7.46 5.38 -3.37
CA TYR A 26 -6.43 5.36 -2.33
C TYR A 26 -7.03 5.66 -0.96
N GLU A 27 -7.94 6.62 -0.88
CA GLU A 27 -8.65 6.92 0.37
C GLU A 27 -9.46 5.72 0.86
N ALA A 28 -10.20 5.06 -0.02
CA ALA A 28 -10.95 3.85 0.31
C ALA A 28 -10.03 2.70 0.76
N TYR A 29 -8.88 2.54 0.12
CA TYR A 29 -7.88 1.55 0.52
C TYR A 29 -7.32 1.85 1.92
N ILE A 30 -6.95 3.10 2.18
CA ILE A 30 -6.44 3.54 3.48
C ILE A 30 -7.49 3.31 4.57
N GLU A 31 -8.73 3.73 4.35
CA GLU A 31 -9.84 3.52 5.29
C GLU A 31 -10.01 2.03 5.63
N LYS A 32 -9.98 1.17 4.62
CA LYS A 32 -10.20 -0.27 4.79
C LYS A 32 -9.05 -0.99 5.52
N TYR A 33 -7.80 -0.58 5.29
CA TYR A 33 -6.62 -1.33 5.75
C TYR A 33 -5.76 -0.61 6.78
N SER A 34 -6.10 0.62 7.18
CA SER A 34 -5.31 1.42 8.12
C SER A 34 -5.10 0.72 9.46
N GLU A 35 -6.08 -0.02 9.95
CA GLU A 35 -5.98 -0.74 11.22
C GLU A 35 -4.85 -1.78 11.20
N PHE A 36 -4.72 -2.52 10.10
CA PHE A 36 -3.63 -3.51 9.95
C PHE A 36 -2.26 -2.84 9.87
N ALA A 37 -2.16 -1.71 9.18
CA ALA A 37 -0.92 -0.94 9.09
C ALA A 37 -0.51 -0.34 10.44
N ILE A 38 -1.48 0.15 11.22
CA ILE A 38 -1.26 0.68 12.58
C ILE A 38 -0.81 -0.44 13.52
N GLN A 39 -1.43 -1.63 13.43
CA GLN A 39 -0.99 -2.79 14.20
C GLN A 39 0.48 -3.13 13.88
N CYS A 40 0.85 -3.19 12.61
CA CYS A 40 2.25 -3.41 12.19
C CYS A 40 3.19 -2.33 12.71
N GLN A 41 2.77 -1.07 12.76
CA GLN A 41 3.55 0.01 13.35
C GLN A 41 3.79 -0.22 14.84
N ASN A 42 2.77 -0.60 15.59
CA ASN A 42 2.88 -0.83 17.03
C ASN A 42 3.73 -2.04 17.38
N GLU A 43 3.61 -3.12 16.60
CA GLU A 43 4.31 -4.40 16.88
C GLU A 43 5.71 -4.46 16.28
N HIS A 44 5.92 -3.84 15.13
CA HIS A 44 7.15 -3.99 14.33
C HIS A 44 7.91 -2.67 14.10
N HIS A 45 7.37 -1.54 14.58
CA HIS A 45 7.96 -0.21 14.42
C HIS A 45 8.17 0.23 12.96
N ILE A 46 7.31 -0.24 12.07
CA ILE A 46 7.27 0.18 10.67
C ILE A 46 6.19 1.25 10.53
N PRO A 47 6.50 2.46 10.04
CA PRO A 47 5.50 3.52 9.91
C PRO A 47 4.29 3.06 9.09
N ALA A 48 3.08 3.25 9.62
CA ALA A 48 1.83 2.84 8.97
C ALA A 48 1.65 3.49 7.59
N SER A 49 2.10 4.73 7.42
CA SER A 49 2.08 5.44 6.14
C SER A 49 2.91 4.75 5.06
N ILE A 50 4.07 4.20 5.42
CA ILE A 50 4.94 3.45 4.51
C ILE A 50 4.27 2.13 4.12
N THR A 51 3.74 1.40 5.08
CA THR A 51 3.02 0.14 4.82
C THR A 51 1.83 0.35 3.88
N LEU A 52 1.01 1.38 4.14
CA LEU A 52 -0.14 1.70 3.30
C LEU A 52 0.27 2.14 1.89
N ALA A 53 1.30 2.98 1.76
CA ALA A 53 1.81 3.40 0.47
C ALA A 53 2.30 2.22 -0.36
N GLN A 54 3.05 1.31 0.22
CA GLN A 54 3.51 0.08 -0.44
C GLN A 54 2.34 -0.82 -0.83
N GLY A 55 1.37 -1.01 0.07
CA GLY A 55 0.16 -1.78 -0.22
C GLY A 55 -0.64 -1.22 -1.40
N ILE A 56 -0.80 0.09 -1.47
CA ILE A 56 -1.47 0.77 -2.59
C ILE A 56 -0.72 0.52 -3.91
N LEU A 57 0.59 0.73 -3.92
CA LEU A 57 1.40 0.60 -5.14
C LEU A 57 1.46 -0.86 -5.61
N GLU A 58 1.74 -1.80 -4.72
CA GLU A 58 1.94 -3.21 -5.07
C GLU A 58 0.63 -3.94 -5.42
N SER A 59 -0.49 -3.51 -4.88
CA SER A 59 -1.79 -4.15 -5.11
C SER A 59 -2.71 -3.38 -6.08
N GLY A 60 -2.26 -2.24 -6.60
CA GLY A 60 -3.16 -1.35 -7.36
C GLY A 60 -4.35 -0.91 -6.52
N ALA A 61 -4.11 -0.46 -5.29
CA ALA A 61 -5.14 -0.13 -4.31
C ALA A 61 -6.11 -1.29 -4.02
N GLY A 62 -5.59 -2.51 -3.98
CA GLY A 62 -6.35 -3.73 -3.69
C GLY A 62 -7.09 -4.32 -4.89
N GLU A 63 -6.97 -3.74 -6.07
CA GLU A 63 -7.71 -4.18 -7.27
C GLU A 63 -6.98 -5.29 -8.06
N SER A 64 -5.72 -5.57 -7.77
CA SER A 64 -4.98 -6.63 -8.47
C SER A 64 -5.59 -8.01 -8.23
N SER A 65 -5.48 -8.91 -9.21
CA SER A 65 -5.93 -10.29 -9.05
C SER A 65 -5.24 -11.00 -7.88
N LEU A 66 -3.96 -10.70 -7.65
CA LEU A 66 -3.21 -11.26 -6.54
C LEU A 66 -3.75 -10.82 -5.18
N ALA A 67 -4.13 -9.55 -5.03
CA ALA A 67 -4.77 -9.06 -3.81
C ALA A 67 -6.17 -9.65 -3.61
N GLN A 68 -6.98 -9.73 -4.66
CA GLN A 68 -8.35 -10.21 -4.59
C GLN A 68 -8.48 -11.73 -4.39
N GLU A 69 -7.69 -12.51 -5.11
CA GLU A 69 -7.77 -13.97 -5.09
C GLU A 69 -6.91 -14.60 -3.98
N CYS A 70 -5.79 -13.97 -3.65
CA CYS A 70 -4.79 -14.49 -2.72
C CYS A 70 -4.56 -13.63 -1.48
N ASN A 71 -5.28 -12.52 -1.30
CA ASN A 71 -5.06 -11.57 -0.21
C ASN A 71 -3.61 -11.08 -0.10
N ASN A 72 -2.85 -11.17 -1.17
CA ASN A 72 -1.44 -10.76 -1.21
C ASN A 72 -1.33 -9.33 -1.72
N HIS A 73 -1.27 -8.38 -0.79
CA HIS A 73 -1.26 -6.94 -1.07
C HIS A 73 0.13 -6.38 -1.39
N PHE A 74 1.18 -7.16 -1.19
CA PHE A 74 2.57 -6.68 -1.32
C PHE A 74 3.39 -7.44 -2.36
N GLY A 75 2.76 -8.35 -3.10
CA GLY A 75 3.46 -9.13 -4.11
C GLY A 75 4.55 -10.05 -3.54
N ILE A 76 4.32 -10.62 -2.36
CA ILE A 76 5.32 -11.45 -1.70
C ILE A 76 5.40 -12.81 -2.40
N LYS A 77 6.59 -13.13 -2.89
CA LYS A 77 6.90 -14.41 -3.55
C LYS A 77 7.08 -15.53 -2.54
N CYS A 78 6.90 -16.78 -2.99
CA CYS A 78 6.97 -17.94 -2.11
C CYS A 78 8.31 -18.05 -1.37
N GLY A 79 9.42 -17.84 -2.08
CA GLY A 79 10.73 -18.12 -1.50
C GLY A 79 10.92 -19.62 -1.20
N SER A 80 11.90 -19.95 -0.38
CA SER A 80 12.23 -21.32 0.01
C SER A 80 11.52 -21.81 1.28
N ASP A 81 10.89 -20.92 2.01
CA ASP A 81 10.31 -21.14 3.35
C ASP A 81 8.78 -21.06 3.41
N TRP A 82 8.11 -20.96 2.26
CA TRP A 82 6.67 -20.90 2.20
C TRP A 82 6.05 -22.28 1.93
N TYR A 83 5.25 -22.75 2.86
CA TYR A 83 4.53 -24.04 2.79
C TYR A 83 3.00 -23.88 2.70
N GLY A 84 2.49 -22.63 2.65
CA GLY A 84 1.07 -22.33 2.52
C GLY A 84 0.58 -22.42 1.07
N ARG A 85 -0.67 -22.02 0.86
CA ARG A 85 -1.23 -21.89 -0.48
C ARG A 85 -0.42 -20.91 -1.33
N SER A 86 -0.35 -21.20 -2.60
CA SER A 86 0.34 -20.34 -3.58
C SER A 86 -0.40 -20.27 -4.90
N THR A 87 -0.05 -19.28 -5.70
CA THR A 87 -0.49 -19.13 -7.08
C THR A 87 0.70 -18.84 -7.98
N ARG A 88 0.53 -19.04 -9.28
CA ARG A 88 1.55 -18.74 -10.28
C ARG A 88 1.08 -17.59 -11.16
N LYS A 89 1.94 -16.62 -11.34
CA LYS A 89 1.69 -15.45 -12.20
C LYS A 89 3.00 -15.00 -12.85
N ASP A 90 2.89 -14.40 -14.01
CA ASP A 90 4.02 -13.74 -14.65
C ASP A 90 4.29 -12.41 -13.94
N ASP A 91 5.57 -12.11 -13.73
CA ASP A 91 6.07 -10.87 -13.15
C ASP A 91 7.41 -10.55 -13.83
N ASP A 92 8.48 -10.30 -13.10
CA ASP A 92 9.83 -10.13 -13.66
C ASP A 92 10.28 -11.35 -14.48
N ARG A 93 9.77 -12.51 -14.12
CA ARG A 93 9.94 -13.78 -14.84
C ARG A 93 8.59 -14.46 -15.07
N PRO A 94 8.48 -15.31 -16.12
CA PRO A 94 7.29 -16.13 -16.30
C PRO A 94 7.08 -17.10 -15.14
N ASN A 95 5.80 -17.33 -14.80
CA ASN A 95 5.37 -18.40 -13.89
C ASN A 95 5.98 -18.34 -12.49
N GLU A 96 6.14 -17.14 -11.93
CA GLU A 96 6.63 -16.96 -10.56
C GLU A 96 5.60 -17.38 -9.51
N CYS A 97 6.10 -17.91 -8.39
CA CYS A 97 5.28 -18.34 -7.26
C CYS A 97 5.01 -17.19 -6.29
N PHE A 98 3.74 -16.93 -6.01
CA PHE A 98 3.30 -15.95 -5.03
C PHE A 98 2.52 -16.59 -3.89
N ARG A 99 2.73 -16.09 -2.67
CA ARG A 99 2.03 -16.54 -1.47
C ARG A 99 0.54 -16.20 -1.54
N CYS A 100 -0.32 -17.12 -1.10
CA CYS A 100 -1.74 -16.88 -0.90
C CYS A 100 -2.08 -16.96 0.58
N TYR A 101 -2.67 -15.88 1.11
CA TYR A 101 -3.05 -15.75 2.52
C TYR A 101 -4.53 -15.99 2.72
N LYS A 102 -4.92 -16.33 3.95
CA LYS A 102 -6.34 -16.49 4.32
C LYS A 102 -7.06 -15.15 4.47
N SER A 103 -6.30 -14.08 4.77
CA SER A 103 -6.83 -12.73 4.93
C SER A 103 -5.81 -11.68 4.51
N ALA A 104 -6.27 -10.47 4.22
CA ALA A 104 -5.40 -9.33 3.97
C ALA A 104 -4.50 -9.03 5.18
N LYS A 105 -5.02 -9.18 6.41
CA LYS A 105 -4.24 -9.00 7.63
C LYS A 105 -2.99 -9.87 7.66
N GLU A 106 -3.09 -11.14 7.26
CA GLU A 106 -1.92 -12.03 7.20
C GLU A 106 -0.85 -11.52 6.22
N SER A 107 -1.25 -10.92 5.10
CA SER A 107 -0.27 -10.33 4.17
C SER A 107 0.42 -9.10 4.76
N TYR A 108 -0.27 -8.29 5.53
CA TYR A 108 0.31 -7.16 6.27
C TYR A 108 1.32 -7.62 7.32
N GLU A 109 1.00 -8.65 8.08
CA GLU A 109 1.89 -9.24 9.08
C GLU A 109 3.14 -9.87 8.43
N ASP A 110 2.96 -10.62 7.35
CA ASP A 110 4.07 -11.25 6.63
C ASP A 110 4.98 -10.22 5.96
N HIS A 111 4.41 -9.15 5.40
CA HIS A 111 5.17 -8.02 4.88
C HIS A 111 6.04 -7.35 5.96
N ALA A 112 5.48 -7.12 7.15
CA ALA A 112 6.24 -6.57 8.27
C ALA A 112 7.39 -7.49 8.70
N ASN A 113 7.16 -8.79 8.77
CA ASN A 113 8.18 -9.79 9.05
C ASN A 113 9.25 -9.86 7.95
N PHE A 114 8.84 -9.74 6.69
CA PHE A 114 9.77 -9.70 5.56
C PHE A 114 10.71 -8.49 5.66
N LEU A 115 10.19 -7.30 5.95
CA LEU A 115 11.01 -6.09 6.12
C LEU A 115 11.98 -6.20 7.30
N LYS A 116 11.59 -6.85 8.38
CA LYS A 116 12.49 -7.09 9.54
C LYS A 116 13.67 -7.99 9.18
N ARG A 117 13.45 -9.00 8.35
CA ARG A 117 14.52 -9.89 7.88
C ARG A 117 15.52 -9.22 6.95
N GLN A 118 15.18 -8.08 6.36
CA GLN A 118 16.05 -7.30 5.47
C GLN A 118 16.97 -6.32 6.23
N ARG A 119 16.80 -6.15 7.54
CA ARG A 119 17.65 -5.32 8.40
C ARG A 119 18.73 -6.16 9.04
#